data_918b9e4cf9cd6054a6e19599e87cb33d
#
_entry.id   918b9e4cf9cd6054a6e19599e87cb33d
#
_cell.length_a   1.000
_cell.length_b   1.000
_cell.length_c   1.000
_cell.angle_alpha   90.00
_cell.angle_beta   90.00
_cell.angle_gamma   90.00
#
_symmetry.space_group_name_H-M   'P 1'
#
loop_
_entity.id
_entity.type
_entity.pdbx_description
1 polymer ?
#
loop_
_entity_poly.entity_id
_entity_poly.type
_entity_poly.pdbx_seq_one_letter_code
_entity_poly.pdbx_strand_id
1 'polypeptide(L)'
;AYCVHGLYDETDELANIFDLARAAGTEDRVVAFASTSKITFPGAGIGFIGASPAVIAEFSKRLKAGLISADKLNQLRHVRFLPTIEAVKEHMKKHAEFLRPRFEAVERKLTEGLGDTGCATWTHPRGGYFVSFDGPEGSAQKVAALCADLGVKLRIRSFIDS
;
A
#
# COMPACT_ATOMS: atom_id res chain seq x y z
N ALA A 1 -1.40 -3.78 -1.70
CA ALA A 1 -1.77 -4.01 -0.30
C ALA A 1 -2.23 -2.76 0.43
N TYR A 2 -2.03 -1.57 -0.15
CA TYR A 2 -2.43 -0.30 0.45
C TYR A 2 -3.79 0.22 -0.06
N CYS A 3 -4.44 -0.53 -0.91
CA CYS A 3 -5.64 -0.12 -1.62
C CYS A 3 -6.95 -0.56 -0.94
N VAL A 4 -6.89 -1.08 0.28
CA VAL A 4 -8.05 -1.67 0.95
C VAL A 4 -9.04 -0.62 1.46
N HIS A 5 -8.64 0.65 1.52
CA HIS A 5 -9.52 1.72 1.98
C HIS A 5 -9.51 2.91 1.03
N GLY A 6 -10.67 3.42 0.76
CA GLY A 6 -10.84 4.70 0.10
C GLY A 6 -10.73 5.84 1.13
N LEU A 7 -10.18 6.96 0.70
CA LEU A 7 -10.17 8.20 1.48
C LEU A 7 -11.52 8.91 1.42
N TYR A 8 -12.29 8.63 0.39
CA TYR A 8 -13.58 9.23 0.08
C TYR A 8 -14.64 8.16 -0.10
N ASP A 9 -15.90 8.53 -0.22
CA ASP A 9 -17.01 7.59 -0.41
C ASP A 9 -16.91 6.83 -1.74
N GLU A 10 -16.41 7.50 -2.79
CA GLU A 10 -16.05 6.85 -4.04
C GLU A 10 -14.65 6.26 -3.95
N THR A 11 -14.54 4.97 -4.22
CA THR A 11 -13.27 4.22 -4.23
C THR A 11 -13.00 3.66 -5.61
N ASP A 12 -11.71 3.57 -5.96
CA ASP A 12 -11.31 2.86 -7.16
C ASP A 12 -11.39 1.34 -6.91
N GLU A 13 -12.07 0.64 -7.80
CA GLU A 13 -12.07 -0.82 -7.79
C GLU A 13 -10.88 -1.34 -8.59
N LEU A 14 -10.06 -2.14 -7.93
CA LEU A 14 -8.96 -2.84 -8.58
C LEU A 14 -9.45 -4.18 -9.12
N ALA A 15 -9.12 -4.46 -10.37
CA ALA A 15 -9.39 -5.77 -10.95
C ALA A 15 -8.71 -6.88 -10.13
N ASN A 16 -9.42 -7.99 -9.94
CA ASN A 16 -8.86 -9.16 -9.28
C ASN A 16 -7.84 -9.84 -10.20
N ILE A 17 -6.56 -9.71 -9.89
CA ILE A 17 -5.47 -10.26 -10.70
C ILE A 17 -5.56 -11.79 -10.87
N PHE A 18 -6.11 -12.51 -9.88
CA PHE A 18 -6.28 -13.95 -9.98
C PHE A 18 -7.36 -14.35 -10.99
N ASP A 19 -8.44 -13.59 -11.08
CA ASP A 19 -9.50 -13.84 -12.06
C ASP A 19 -8.99 -13.52 -13.47
N LEU A 20 -8.23 -12.44 -13.63
CA LEU A 20 -7.57 -12.11 -14.90
C LEU A 20 -6.56 -13.19 -15.31
N ALA A 21 -5.74 -13.66 -14.38
CA ALA A 21 -4.77 -14.72 -14.65
C ALA A 21 -5.44 -16.05 -15.02
N ARG A 22 -6.56 -16.39 -14.37
CA ARG A 22 -7.35 -17.57 -14.68
C ARG A 22 -7.95 -17.48 -16.09
N ALA A 23 -8.51 -16.34 -16.43
CA ALA A 23 -9.06 -16.10 -17.76
C ALA A 23 -7.99 -16.19 -18.86
N ALA A 24 -6.74 -15.84 -18.53
CA ALA A 24 -5.59 -15.92 -19.44
C ALA A 24 -4.85 -17.27 -19.41
N GLY A 25 -5.26 -18.23 -18.57
CA GLY A 25 -4.57 -19.52 -18.39
C GLY A 25 -3.14 -19.38 -17.82
N THR A 26 -2.89 -18.36 -16.99
CA THR A 26 -1.56 -18.02 -16.46
C THR A 26 -1.53 -17.96 -14.94
N GLU A 27 -2.38 -18.70 -14.24
CA GLU A 27 -2.55 -18.66 -12.78
C GLU A 27 -1.25 -18.92 -12.01
N ASP A 28 -0.39 -19.79 -12.53
CA ASP A 28 0.89 -20.14 -11.90
C ASP A 28 1.94 -19.01 -11.99
N ARG A 29 1.66 -17.95 -12.73
CA ARG A 29 2.55 -16.78 -12.83
C ARG A 29 2.24 -15.68 -11.82
N VAL A 30 1.10 -15.80 -11.11
CA VAL A 30 0.65 -14.77 -10.19
C VAL A 30 0.93 -15.20 -8.75
N VAL A 31 1.69 -14.36 -8.04
CA VAL A 31 1.89 -14.46 -6.60
C VAL A 31 1.57 -13.10 -5.99
N ALA A 32 0.56 -13.06 -5.13
CA ALA A 32 0.15 -11.86 -4.44
C ALA A 32 0.57 -11.91 -2.96
N PHE A 33 1.05 -10.80 -2.47
CA PHE A 33 1.39 -10.62 -1.05
C PHE A 33 0.50 -9.54 -0.45
N ALA A 34 0.08 -9.77 0.78
CA ALA A 34 -0.64 -8.77 1.57
C ALA A 34 -0.09 -8.74 3.01
N SER A 35 -0.36 -7.66 3.71
CA SER A 35 0.05 -7.51 5.11
C SER A 35 -0.91 -6.58 5.85
N THR A 36 -1.11 -6.87 7.14
CA THR A 36 -1.85 -5.99 8.05
C THR A 36 -0.96 -4.93 8.72
N SER A 37 0.34 -4.91 8.45
CA SER A 37 1.32 -4.08 9.17
C SER A 37 1.02 -2.58 9.17
N LYS A 38 0.30 -2.08 8.17
CA LYS A 38 -0.06 -0.66 8.04
C LYS A 38 -1.44 -0.32 8.57
N ILE A 39 -2.24 -1.32 8.91
CA ILE A 39 -3.64 -1.13 9.30
C ILE A 39 -3.95 -1.68 10.70
N THR A 40 -3.03 -2.41 11.33
CA THR A 40 -3.19 -2.96 12.68
C THR A 40 -2.02 -2.56 13.58
N PHE A 41 -1.19 -3.50 13.99
CA PHE A 41 -0.12 -3.30 14.96
C PHE A 41 1.24 -3.12 14.27
N PRO A 42 1.87 -1.95 14.37
CA PRO A 42 3.22 -1.75 13.87
C PRO A 42 4.21 -2.77 14.48
N GLY A 43 4.97 -3.44 13.61
CA GLY A 43 5.91 -4.49 14.03
C GLY A 43 5.29 -5.85 14.35
N ALA A 44 3.97 -5.95 14.41
CA ALA A 44 3.25 -7.19 14.72
C ALA A 44 2.16 -7.51 13.67
N GLY A 45 2.34 -7.07 12.43
CA GLY A 45 1.43 -7.39 11.35
C GLY A 45 1.48 -8.86 10.94
N ILE A 46 0.41 -9.33 10.29
CA ILE A 46 0.35 -10.64 9.65
C ILE A 46 0.61 -10.46 8.15
N GLY A 47 1.48 -11.30 7.61
CA GLY A 47 1.70 -11.42 6.17
C GLY A 47 0.83 -12.54 5.56
N PHE A 48 0.40 -12.34 4.34
CA PHE A 48 -0.36 -13.30 3.55
C PHE A 48 0.29 -13.51 2.20
N ILE A 49 0.19 -14.73 1.69
CA ILE A 49 0.55 -15.06 0.32
C ILE A 49 -0.64 -15.74 -0.35
N GLY A 50 -0.95 -15.32 -1.55
CA GLY A 50 -1.94 -15.94 -2.44
C GLY A 50 -1.26 -16.32 -3.75
N ALA A 51 -1.48 -17.56 -4.20
CA ALA A 51 -0.97 -18.08 -5.48
C ALA A 51 -1.74 -19.34 -5.85
N SER A 52 -1.40 -19.96 -6.99
CA SER A 52 -1.94 -21.26 -7.34
C SER A 52 -1.57 -22.34 -6.32
N PRO A 53 -2.34 -23.45 -6.23
CA PRO A 53 -2.05 -24.52 -5.30
C PRO A 53 -0.64 -25.11 -5.46
N ALA A 54 -0.12 -25.20 -6.69
CA ALA A 54 1.21 -25.71 -6.97
C ALA A 54 2.30 -24.80 -6.39
N VAL A 55 2.17 -23.48 -6.57
CA VAL A 55 3.10 -22.49 -6.03
C VAL A 55 3.03 -22.45 -4.50
N ILE A 56 1.83 -22.52 -3.90
CA ILE A 56 1.66 -22.57 -2.44
C ILE A 56 2.28 -23.84 -1.86
N ALA A 57 2.15 -24.99 -2.50
CA ALA A 57 2.75 -26.23 -2.06
C ALA A 57 4.29 -26.12 -2.01
N GLU A 58 4.91 -25.56 -3.04
CA GLU A 58 6.37 -25.36 -3.08
C GLU A 58 6.83 -24.33 -2.05
N PHE A 59 6.13 -23.20 -1.93
CA PHE A 59 6.42 -22.19 -0.90
C PHE A 59 6.33 -22.77 0.51
N SER A 60 5.30 -23.58 0.77
CA SER A 60 5.07 -24.22 2.08
C SER A 60 6.21 -25.18 2.49
N LYS A 61 6.81 -25.89 1.54
CA LYS A 61 7.99 -26.75 1.82
C LYS A 61 9.16 -25.91 2.31
N ARG A 62 9.44 -24.78 1.65
CA ARG A 62 10.53 -23.86 2.02
C ARG A 62 10.25 -23.18 3.35
N LEU A 63 9.03 -22.73 3.56
CA LEU A 63 8.62 -22.10 4.82
C LEU A 63 8.79 -23.04 6.01
N LYS A 64 8.37 -24.31 5.88
CA LYS A 64 8.51 -25.33 6.93
C LYS A 64 9.97 -25.65 7.28
N ALA A 65 10.90 -25.48 6.35
CA ALA A 65 12.31 -25.67 6.62
C ALA A 65 12.92 -24.56 7.50
N GLY A 66 12.37 -23.35 7.42
CA GLY A 66 12.86 -22.19 8.17
C GLY A 66 11.99 -21.78 9.37
N LEU A 67 10.75 -22.25 9.44
CA LEU A 67 9.78 -21.84 10.46
C LEU A 67 8.89 -23.01 10.86
N ILE A 68 8.94 -23.41 12.13
CA ILE A 68 8.10 -24.51 12.65
C ILE A 68 6.62 -24.12 12.62
N SER A 69 6.31 -22.91 13.08
CA SER A 69 4.95 -22.35 13.03
C SER A 69 4.99 -20.82 13.03
N ALA A 70 3.96 -20.20 12.42
CA ALA A 70 3.74 -18.77 12.58
C ALA A 70 3.29 -18.44 14.01
N ASP A 71 3.47 -17.17 14.40
CA ASP A 71 3.02 -16.66 15.73
C ASP A 71 1.50 -16.75 15.87
N LYS A 72 1.04 -17.80 16.56
CA LYS A 72 -0.39 -18.07 16.78
C LYS A 72 -1.05 -17.07 17.72
N LEU A 73 -0.31 -16.50 18.67
CA LEU A 73 -0.84 -15.48 19.57
C LEU A 73 -1.14 -14.21 18.80
N ASN A 74 -0.24 -13.83 17.90
CA ASN A 74 -0.45 -12.67 17.03
C ASN A 74 -1.61 -12.89 16.06
N GLN A 75 -1.74 -14.08 15.49
CA GLN A 75 -2.90 -14.44 14.65
C GLN A 75 -4.21 -14.33 15.45
N LEU A 76 -4.25 -14.89 16.68
CA LEU A 76 -5.44 -14.79 17.54
C LEU A 76 -5.78 -13.35 17.90
N ARG A 77 -4.77 -12.50 18.14
CA ARG A 77 -4.94 -11.06 18.37
C ARG A 77 -5.64 -10.39 17.19
N HIS A 78 -5.22 -10.68 15.97
CA HIS A 78 -5.83 -10.14 14.76
C HIS A 78 -7.26 -10.65 14.56
N VAL A 79 -7.50 -11.94 14.75
CA VAL A 79 -8.86 -12.51 14.64
C VAL A 79 -9.83 -11.89 15.67
N ARG A 80 -9.35 -11.63 16.90
CA ARG A 80 -10.18 -10.96 17.90
C ARG A 80 -10.41 -9.49 17.61
N PHE A 81 -9.45 -8.82 17.03
CA PHE A 81 -9.54 -7.38 16.69
C PHE A 81 -10.37 -7.13 15.43
N LEU A 82 -10.20 -7.98 14.41
CA LEU A 82 -10.88 -7.89 13.11
C LEU A 82 -11.52 -9.25 12.77
N PRO A 83 -12.63 -9.62 13.45
CA PRO A 83 -13.19 -10.97 13.35
C PRO A 83 -13.89 -11.24 12.00
N THR A 84 -14.33 -10.19 11.29
CA THR A 84 -15.06 -10.32 10.02
C THR A 84 -14.57 -9.30 9.00
N ILE A 85 -14.93 -9.50 7.74
CA ILE A 85 -14.61 -8.53 6.68
C ILE A 85 -15.31 -7.18 6.91
N GLU A 86 -16.49 -7.18 7.50
CA GLU A 86 -17.22 -5.96 7.87
C GLU A 86 -16.45 -5.18 8.95
N ALA A 87 -15.88 -5.87 9.95
CA ALA A 87 -15.02 -5.26 10.96
C ALA A 87 -13.76 -4.64 10.32
N VAL A 88 -13.18 -5.30 9.32
CA VAL A 88 -12.05 -4.74 8.54
C VAL A 88 -12.50 -3.47 7.81
N LYS A 89 -13.64 -3.48 7.12
CA LYS A 89 -14.17 -2.31 6.40
C LYS A 89 -14.43 -1.14 7.33
N GLU A 90 -15.06 -1.36 8.48
CA GLU A 90 -15.31 -0.32 9.48
C GLU A 90 -13.99 0.23 10.08
N HIS A 91 -13.01 -0.64 10.30
CA HIS A 91 -11.68 -0.20 10.73
C HIS A 91 -11.00 0.68 9.67
N MET A 92 -11.14 0.33 8.40
CA MET A 92 -10.57 1.10 7.29
C MET A 92 -11.25 2.47 7.11
N LYS A 93 -12.54 2.61 7.42
CA LYS A 93 -13.21 3.93 7.45
C LYS A 93 -12.56 4.87 8.47
N LYS A 94 -12.22 4.37 9.67
CA LYS A 94 -11.52 5.16 10.68
C LYS A 94 -10.13 5.60 10.21
N HIS A 95 -9.42 4.73 9.48
CA HIS A 95 -8.16 5.09 8.82
C HIS A 95 -8.36 6.21 7.79
N ALA A 96 -9.40 6.11 6.97
CA ALA A 96 -9.74 7.13 5.98
C ALA A 96 -10.02 8.50 6.63
N GLU A 97 -10.82 8.54 7.69
CA GLU A 97 -11.11 9.76 8.46
C GLU A 97 -9.83 10.42 9.01
N PHE A 98 -8.90 9.59 9.49
CA PHE A 98 -7.63 10.06 10.01
C PHE A 98 -6.67 10.56 8.91
N LEU A 99 -6.66 9.91 7.74
CA LEU A 99 -5.74 10.22 6.65
C LEU A 99 -6.22 11.34 5.74
N ARG A 100 -7.53 11.43 5.49
CA ARG A 100 -8.12 12.41 4.58
C ARG A 100 -7.64 13.84 4.78
N PRO A 101 -7.68 14.41 6.00
CA PRO A 101 -7.22 15.81 6.19
C PRO A 101 -5.75 16.03 5.83
N ARG A 102 -4.93 14.98 5.93
CA ARG A 102 -3.50 15.03 5.57
C ARG A 102 -3.32 15.06 4.06
N PHE A 103 -4.05 14.22 3.34
CA PHE A 103 -4.05 14.22 1.88
C PHE A 103 -4.59 15.55 1.33
N GLU A 104 -5.68 16.06 1.87
CA GLU A 104 -6.25 17.37 1.50
C GLU A 104 -5.28 18.51 1.77
N ALA A 105 -4.51 18.47 2.86
CA ALA A 105 -3.51 19.47 3.15
C ALA A 105 -2.34 19.44 2.14
N VAL A 106 -1.88 18.25 1.76
CA VAL A 106 -0.83 18.08 0.73
C VAL A 106 -1.35 18.58 -0.61
N GLU A 107 -2.54 18.11 -1.03
CA GLU A 107 -3.16 18.52 -2.30
C GLU A 107 -3.31 20.02 -2.40
N ARG A 108 -3.88 20.63 -1.37
CA ARG A 108 -4.05 22.10 -1.34
C ARG A 108 -2.71 22.81 -1.45
N LYS A 109 -1.68 22.38 -0.70
CA LYS A 109 -0.36 23.04 -0.72
C LYS A 109 0.37 22.87 -2.04
N LEU A 110 0.27 21.72 -2.67
CA LEU A 110 0.84 21.50 -4.00
C LEU A 110 0.11 22.36 -5.05
N THR A 111 -1.21 22.40 -5.00
CA THR A 111 -2.02 23.23 -5.92
C THR A 111 -1.76 24.71 -5.74
N GLU A 112 -1.77 25.23 -4.50
CA GLU A 112 -1.48 26.63 -4.18
C GLU A 112 -0.07 27.06 -4.63
N GLY A 113 0.93 26.17 -4.46
CA GLY A 113 2.32 26.51 -4.72
C GLY A 113 2.81 26.22 -6.13
N LEU A 114 2.26 25.20 -6.79
CA LEU A 114 2.80 24.66 -8.05
C LEU A 114 1.75 24.51 -9.16
N GLY A 115 0.46 24.61 -8.87
CA GLY A 115 -0.61 24.30 -9.83
C GLY A 115 -0.52 25.04 -11.15
N ASP A 116 -0.20 26.32 -11.11
CA ASP A 116 -0.13 27.19 -12.30
C ASP A 116 1.27 27.26 -12.93
N THR A 117 2.26 26.58 -12.34
CA THR A 117 3.67 26.71 -12.80
C THR A 117 4.00 25.78 -13.95
N GLY A 118 3.28 24.66 -14.09
CA GLY A 118 3.57 23.61 -15.07
C GLY A 118 4.91 22.88 -14.83
N CYS A 119 5.60 23.12 -13.71
CA CYS A 119 6.92 22.55 -13.45
C CYS A 119 6.86 21.15 -12.80
N ALA A 120 5.70 20.71 -12.33
CA ALA A 120 5.53 19.42 -11.69
C ALA A 120 4.10 18.90 -11.85
N THR A 121 3.96 17.60 -11.70
CA THR A 121 2.67 16.91 -11.62
C THR A 121 2.62 16.03 -10.38
N TRP A 122 1.44 15.72 -9.92
CA TRP A 122 1.25 14.77 -8.79
C TRP A 122 -0.04 14.01 -8.94
N THR A 123 -0.08 12.85 -8.28
CA THR A 123 -1.28 12.03 -8.25
C THR A 123 -2.30 12.59 -7.27
N HIS A 124 -3.58 12.40 -7.58
CA HIS A 124 -4.74 12.72 -6.72
C HIS A 124 -5.32 11.41 -6.15
N PRO A 125 -4.69 10.80 -5.13
CA PRO A 125 -5.07 9.48 -4.67
C PRO A 125 -6.42 9.51 -3.96
N ARG A 126 -7.25 8.52 -4.27
CA ARG A 126 -8.51 8.24 -3.57
C ARG A 126 -8.36 7.15 -2.51
N GLY A 127 -7.16 6.67 -2.27
CA GLY A 127 -6.83 5.64 -1.28
C GLY A 127 -5.32 5.49 -1.10
N GLY A 128 -4.92 4.60 -0.21
CA GLY A 128 -3.51 4.31 0.06
C GLY A 128 -2.84 5.32 1.00
N TYR A 129 -1.51 5.43 0.91
CA TYR A 129 -0.68 6.20 1.84
C TYR A 129 0.28 7.16 1.15
N PHE A 130 0.23 7.27 -0.17
CA PHE A 130 1.24 8.01 -0.93
C PHE A 130 0.59 8.98 -1.90
N VAL A 131 1.20 10.16 -2.02
CA VAL A 131 1.06 11.05 -3.16
C VAL A 131 2.35 10.90 -3.96
N SER A 132 2.25 10.55 -5.24
CA SER A 132 3.40 10.53 -6.14
C SER A 132 3.57 11.91 -6.73
N PHE A 133 4.76 12.47 -6.61
CA PHE A 133 5.14 13.77 -7.13
C PHE A 133 6.20 13.57 -8.21
N ASP A 134 5.98 14.15 -9.37
CA ASP A 134 6.90 14.11 -10.50
C ASP A 134 7.32 15.53 -10.86
N GLY A 135 8.59 15.81 -10.66
CA GLY A 135 9.22 17.10 -10.93
C GLY A 135 10.16 17.01 -12.13
N PRO A 136 10.88 18.11 -12.45
CA PRO A 136 11.86 18.12 -13.53
C PRO A 136 12.89 17.02 -13.41
N GLU A 137 13.36 16.49 -14.53
CA GLU A 137 14.37 15.44 -14.58
C GLU A 137 15.63 15.81 -13.76
N GLY A 138 16.14 14.86 -12.98
CA GLY A 138 17.29 15.05 -12.10
C GLY A 138 17.05 15.87 -10.83
N SER A 139 15.83 16.40 -10.63
CA SER A 139 15.53 17.27 -9.48
C SER A 139 15.26 16.51 -8.16
N ALA A 140 14.96 15.22 -8.21
CA ALA A 140 14.43 14.45 -7.08
C ALA A 140 15.30 14.55 -5.80
N GLN A 141 16.62 14.38 -5.93
CA GLN A 141 17.53 14.45 -4.78
C GLN A 141 17.60 15.87 -4.19
N LYS A 142 17.65 16.89 -5.05
CA LYS A 142 17.67 18.29 -4.60
C LYS A 142 16.38 18.69 -3.90
N VAL A 143 15.24 18.31 -4.47
CA VAL A 143 13.92 18.54 -3.86
C VAL A 143 13.82 17.85 -2.51
N ALA A 144 14.24 16.58 -2.40
CA ALA A 144 14.20 15.85 -1.15
C ALA A 144 15.11 16.48 -0.08
N ALA A 145 16.30 16.97 -0.45
CA ALA A 145 17.20 17.67 0.47
C ALA A 145 16.57 18.97 0.99
N LEU A 146 16.05 19.81 0.10
CA LEU A 146 15.38 21.06 0.49
C LEU A 146 14.16 20.83 1.38
N CYS A 147 13.38 19.79 1.09
CA CYS A 147 12.25 19.41 1.93
C CYS A 147 12.71 18.93 3.32
N ALA A 148 13.81 18.16 3.37
CA ALA A 148 14.36 17.68 4.64
C ALA A 148 14.85 18.83 5.53
N ASP A 149 15.47 19.87 4.97
CA ASP A 149 15.88 21.08 5.68
C ASP A 149 14.67 21.82 6.30
N LEU A 150 13.50 21.70 5.68
CA LEU A 150 12.22 22.24 6.18
C LEU A 150 11.45 21.25 7.08
N GLY A 151 12.05 20.10 7.43
CA GLY A 151 11.44 19.10 8.29
C GLY A 151 10.48 18.14 7.58
N VAL A 152 10.39 18.17 6.23
CA VAL A 152 9.55 17.29 5.43
C VAL A 152 10.40 16.16 4.83
N LYS A 153 10.10 14.93 5.20
CA LYS A 153 10.79 13.74 4.65
C LYS A 153 10.06 13.22 3.42
N LEU A 154 10.72 13.24 2.29
CA LEU A 154 10.27 12.62 1.06
C LEU A 154 10.95 11.27 0.85
N ARG A 155 10.27 10.37 0.14
CA ARG A 155 10.84 9.11 -0.34
C ARG A 155 11.12 9.23 -1.83
N ILE A 156 12.39 9.25 -2.18
CA ILE A 156 12.79 9.24 -3.58
C ILE A 156 12.52 7.85 -4.16
N ARG A 157 11.85 7.81 -5.30
CA ARG A 157 11.75 6.61 -6.14
C ARG A 157 12.89 6.68 -7.16
N SER A 158 13.97 5.94 -6.93
CA SER A 158 14.94 5.72 -7.99
C SER A 158 14.35 4.68 -8.95
N PHE A 159 14.13 5.06 -10.21
CA PHE A 159 14.10 4.09 -11.28
C PHE A 159 15.57 3.65 -11.43
N ILE A 160 15.84 2.39 -11.15
CA ILE A 160 17.10 1.79 -11.57
C ILE A 160 16.95 1.72 -13.09
N ASP A 161 17.76 2.52 -13.78
CA ASP A 161 17.91 2.41 -15.22
C ASP A 161 18.35 0.97 -15.51
N SER A 162 17.47 0.24 -16.18
CA SER A 162 17.70 -1.13 -16.64
C SER A 162 18.38 -1.12 -17.99
#